data_32837002568c73d007ab7cd3a461d3b1
#
_entry.id   32837002568c73d007ab7cd3a461d3b1
#
_cell.length_a   1.000
_cell.length_b   1.000
_cell.length_c   1.000
_cell.angle_alpha   90.00
_cell.angle_beta   90.00
_cell.angle_gamma   90.00
#
_symmetry.space_group_name_H-M   'P 1'
#
loop_
_entity.id
_entity.type
_entity.pdbx_description
1 polymer ?
#
loop_
_entity_poly.entity_id
_entity_poly.type
_entity_poly.pdbx_seq_one_letter_code
_entity_poly.pdbx_strand_id
1 'polypeptide(L)'
;MSKADDLFIAMCKDIIENGYDTKGEKVRPKWEDGTSAYTIKRFGVVNRYNLAEEFPAITLRKTYIKSAIDELLWIWQKKSNNVHDLHSHIWDAWADEDGSIGKAYGYQLGVKHKYKEGMMDQVDRVIYDLKNNPYSHRIMTNIYVHQDLSEMNLYPCAYSVTFNVTGNKLNAILNQRSQDVLAANNWNVVQYAALVYMMAQVTGFEPGELVHVIADAHIYDRHIPIVEELISRPTYPAPKVTLNPDVKDFYDFTVDDFTIEDYQTGPQIKNIPIAV
;
A
#
# COMPACT_ATOMS: atom_id res chain seq x y z
N MET A 1 -15.94 3.02 16.29
CA MET A 1 -15.88 2.41 14.94
C MET A 1 -14.68 3.01 14.25
N SER A 2 -13.86 2.22 13.59
CA SER A 2 -12.75 2.74 12.78
C SER A 2 -13.29 3.33 11.48
N LYS A 3 -12.78 4.47 11.06
CA LYS A 3 -13.11 5.09 9.77
C LYS A 3 -12.62 4.23 8.60
N ALA A 4 -11.52 3.51 8.80
CA ALA A 4 -11.01 2.57 7.81
C ALA A 4 -12.00 1.43 7.54
N ASP A 5 -12.68 0.92 8.55
CA ASP A 5 -13.75 -0.08 8.37
C ASP A 5 -14.92 0.50 7.58
N ASP A 6 -15.39 1.70 7.92
CA ASP A 6 -16.50 2.35 7.22
C ASP A 6 -16.20 2.50 5.71
N LEU A 7 -14.99 2.98 5.37
CA LEU A 7 -14.57 3.15 3.99
C LEU A 7 -14.42 1.81 3.26
N PHE A 8 -13.86 0.80 3.92
CA PHE A 8 -13.71 -0.54 3.35
C PHE A 8 -15.07 -1.19 3.09
N ILE A 9 -15.99 -1.14 4.05
CA ILE A 9 -17.35 -1.68 3.92
C ILE A 9 -18.10 -0.97 2.78
N ALA A 10 -18.04 0.36 2.74
CA ALA A 10 -18.72 1.14 1.70
C ALA A 10 -18.17 0.81 0.30
N MET A 11 -16.84 0.71 0.16
CA MET A 11 -16.20 0.33 -1.10
C MET A 11 -16.59 -1.08 -1.54
N CYS A 12 -16.57 -2.07 -0.64
CA CYS A 12 -16.96 -3.44 -0.95
C CYS A 12 -18.41 -3.54 -1.40
N LYS A 13 -19.33 -2.85 -0.70
CA LYS A 13 -20.74 -2.80 -1.08
C LYS A 13 -20.95 -2.17 -2.45
N ASP A 14 -20.30 -1.03 -2.71
CA ASP A 14 -20.40 -0.36 -4.02
C ASP A 14 -19.87 -1.24 -5.15
N ILE A 15 -18.78 -1.99 -4.93
CA ILE A 15 -18.25 -2.93 -5.93
C ILE A 15 -19.25 -4.05 -6.18
N ILE A 16 -19.80 -4.69 -5.13
CA ILE A 16 -20.70 -5.83 -5.27
C ILE A 16 -22.04 -5.41 -5.91
N GLU A 17 -22.60 -4.27 -5.50
CA GLU A 17 -23.94 -3.81 -5.91
C GLU A 17 -23.93 -3.11 -7.28
N ASN A 18 -22.87 -2.34 -7.59
CA ASN A 18 -22.82 -1.43 -8.73
C ASN A 18 -21.62 -1.67 -9.65
N GLY A 19 -20.81 -2.68 -9.37
CA GLY A 19 -19.61 -2.98 -10.15
C GLY A 19 -19.93 -3.67 -11.48
N TYR A 20 -18.98 -3.61 -12.40
CA TYR A 20 -19.01 -4.35 -13.66
C TYR A 20 -18.48 -5.77 -13.47
N ASP A 21 -19.29 -6.77 -13.79
CA ASP A 21 -18.91 -8.19 -13.77
C ASP A 21 -18.17 -8.57 -15.07
N THR A 22 -16.95 -9.06 -14.94
CA THR A 22 -16.12 -9.50 -16.08
C THR A 22 -16.39 -10.95 -16.50
N LYS A 23 -17.43 -11.60 -15.96
CA LYS A 23 -17.79 -12.98 -16.31
C LYS A 23 -18.05 -13.12 -17.80
N GLY A 24 -17.33 -14.05 -18.42
CA GLY A 24 -17.39 -14.28 -19.88
C GLY A 24 -16.43 -13.44 -20.70
N GLU A 25 -15.74 -12.47 -20.11
CA GLU A 25 -14.69 -11.70 -20.78
C GLU A 25 -13.38 -12.49 -20.86
N LYS A 26 -12.50 -12.09 -21.78
CA LYS A 26 -11.14 -12.62 -21.83
C LYS A 26 -10.29 -11.98 -20.72
N VAL A 27 -10.15 -12.68 -19.60
CA VAL A 27 -9.32 -12.24 -18.47
C VAL A 27 -8.00 -12.99 -18.43
N ARG A 28 -6.94 -12.31 -17.94
CA ARG A 28 -5.61 -12.91 -17.78
C ARG A 28 -5.51 -13.81 -16.54
N PRO A 29 -5.99 -13.37 -15.35
CA PRO A 29 -5.77 -14.11 -14.11
C PRO A 29 -6.51 -15.46 -14.14
N LYS A 30 -5.88 -16.43 -13.48
CA LYS A 30 -6.44 -17.78 -13.32
C LYS A 30 -6.37 -18.21 -11.87
N TRP A 31 -7.31 -19.04 -11.48
CA TRP A 31 -7.25 -19.79 -10.24
C TRP A 31 -6.25 -20.95 -10.34
N GLU A 32 -5.86 -21.50 -9.20
CA GLU A 32 -4.94 -22.65 -9.12
C GLU A 32 -5.40 -23.85 -9.97
N ASP A 33 -6.71 -24.06 -10.13
CA ASP A 33 -7.30 -25.12 -10.96
C ASP A 33 -7.29 -24.79 -12.48
N GLY A 34 -6.70 -23.66 -12.88
CA GLY A 34 -6.58 -23.21 -14.26
C GLY A 34 -7.83 -22.52 -14.82
N THR A 35 -8.92 -22.43 -14.06
CA THR A 35 -10.12 -21.69 -14.48
C THR A 35 -9.89 -20.19 -14.45
N SER A 36 -10.63 -19.43 -15.28
CA SER A 36 -10.54 -17.98 -15.32
C SER A 36 -11.00 -17.36 -14.00
N ALA A 37 -10.20 -16.44 -13.46
CA ALA A 37 -10.54 -15.67 -12.26
C ALA A 37 -11.24 -14.37 -12.70
N TYR A 38 -12.57 -14.38 -12.64
CA TYR A 38 -13.38 -13.22 -12.96
C TYR A 38 -13.48 -12.26 -11.77
N THR A 39 -13.82 -11.01 -12.05
CA THR A 39 -13.94 -9.97 -11.01
C THR A 39 -15.21 -9.16 -11.19
N ILE A 40 -15.74 -8.65 -10.07
CA ILE A 40 -16.62 -7.49 -10.08
C ILE A 40 -15.75 -6.28 -9.73
N LYS A 41 -15.86 -5.19 -10.49
CA LYS A 41 -14.96 -4.06 -10.37
C LYS A 41 -15.61 -2.68 -10.51
N ARG A 42 -15.01 -1.69 -9.83
CA ARG A 42 -15.35 -0.27 -9.95
C ARG A 42 -14.15 0.51 -10.45
N PHE A 43 -14.41 1.44 -11.34
CA PHE A 43 -13.40 2.36 -11.85
C PHE A 43 -13.37 3.66 -11.04
N GLY A 44 -12.17 4.10 -10.66
CA GLY A 44 -11.96 5.42 -10.09
C GLY A 44 -12.42 5.57 -8.63
N VAL A 45 -12.14 4.59 -7.78
CA VAL A 45 -12.45 4.65 -6.34
C VAL A 45 -11.43 5.55 -5.63
N VAL A 46 -11.92 6.42 -4.74
CA VAL A 46 -11.09 7.32 -3.92
C VAL A 46 -11.49 7.20 -2.46
N ASN A 47 -10.56 6.73 -1.63
CA ASN A 47 -10.70 6.68 -0.18
C ASN A 47 -9.77 7.71 0.47
N ARG A 48 -10.26 8.37 1.53
CA ARG A 48 -9.53 9.40 2.28
C ARG A 48 -9.41 9.02 3.73
N TYR A 49 -8.19 8.95 4.24
CA TYR A 49 -7.85 8.60 5.61
C TYR A 49 -7.19 9.79 6.31
N ASN A 50 -7.85 10.33 7.34
CA ASN A 50 -7.26 11.39 8.16
C ASN A 50 -6.32 10.79 9.19
N LEU A 51 -5.03 10.82 8.89
CA LEU A 51 -3.99 10.22 9.74
C LEU A 51 -3.73 11.00 11.04
N ALA A 52 -4.25 12.22 11.14
CA ALA A 52 -4.21 12.98 12.39
C ALA A 52 -5.26 12.48 13.41
N GLU A 53 -6.29 11.77 12.96
CA GLU A 53 -7.37 11.25 13.82
C GLU A 53 -7.16 9.79 14.19
N GLU A 54 -6.80 8.93 13.21
CA GLU A 54 -6.59 7.51 13.45
C GLU A 54 -5.59 6.89 12.48
N PHE A 55 -4.96 5.81 12.90
CA PHE A 55 -4.18 4.96 12.00
C PHE A 55 -5.14 4.01 11.25
N PRO A 56 -5.13 3.96 9.91
CA PRO A 56 -6.20 3.35 9.11
C PRO A 56 -6.05 1.83 8.95
N ALA A 57 -6.02 1.10 10.06
CA ALA A 57 -6.07 -0.36 10.04
C ALA A 57 -7.51 -0.82 10.25
N ILE A 58 -8.01 -1.70 9.36
CA ILE A 58 -9.34 -2.30 9.54
C ILE A 58 -9.37 -3.21 10.77
N THR A 59 -10.55 -3.33 11.37
CA THR A 59 -10.78 -4.17 12.55
C THR A 59 -11.62 -5.42 12.24
N LEU A 60 -12.22 -5.51 11.07
CA LEU A 60 -13.01 -6.65 10.62
C LEU A 60 -12.25 -7.97 10.61
N ARG A 61 -10.94 -7.91 10.32
CA ARG A 61 -9.96 -8.98 10.48
C ARG A 61 -8.59 -8.38 10.77
N LYS A 62 -7.69 -9.20 11.32
CA LYS A 62 -6.34 -8.72 11.63
C LYS A 62 -5.54 -8.39 10.36
N THR A 63 -5.02 -7.18 10.30
CA THR A 63 -3.93 -6.82 9.38
C THR A 63 -2.62 -6.95 10.16
N TYR A 64 -1.66 -7.69 9.62
CA TYR A 64 -0.33 -7.86 10.23
C TYR A 64 0.50 -6.60 9.98
N ILE A 65 0.23 -5.54 10.75
CA ILE A 65 0.79 -4.20 10.58
C ILE A 65 2.31 -4.22 10.53
N LYS A 66 2.97 -4.95 11.44
CA LYS A 66 4.44 -5.05 11.46
C LYS A 66 5.00 -5.70 10.19
N SER A 67 4.34 -6.72 9.67
CA SER A 67 4.77 -7.35 8.40
C SER A 67 4.54 -6.43 7.20
N ALA A 68 3.47 -5.64 7.20
CA ALA A 68 3.23 -4.63 6.16
C ALA A 68 4.28 -3.52 6.20
N ILE A 69 4.72 -3.12 7.40
CA ILE A 69 5.81 -2.15 7.58
C ILE A 69 7.15 -2.76 7.13
N ASP A 70 7.45 -4.01 7.44
CA ASP A 70 8.67 -4.69 6.98
C ASP A 70 8.78 -4.68 5.45
N GLU A 71 7.67 -4.97 4.74
CA GLU A 71 7.63 -4.86 3.28
C GLU A 71 7.79 -3.42 2.80
N LEU A 72 7.20 -2.44 3.48
CA LEU A 72 7.40 -1.03 3.17
C LEU A 72 8.88 -0.64 3.27
N LEU A 73 9.56 -1.05 4.36
CA LEU A 73 10.99 -0.80 4.56
C LEU A 73 11.84 -1.51 3.51
N TRP A 74 11.46 -2.72 3.11
CA TRP A 74 12.11 -3.45 2.02
C TRP A 74 12.03 -2.68 0.70
N ILE A 75 10.86 -2.11 0.35
CA ILE A 75 10.66 -1.34 -0.87
C ILE A 75 11.31 0.05 -0.80
N TRP A 76 11.05 0.82 0.28
CA TRP A 76 11.38 2.25 0.33
C TRP A 76 12.73 2.55 0.97
N GLN A 77 13.18 1.74 1.90
CA GLN A 77 14.41 1.98 2.66
C GLN A 77 15.56 1.16 2.10
N LYS A 78 15.40 -0.17 2.04
CA LYS A 78 16.40 -1.07 1.44
C LYS A 78 16.46 -0.92 -0.09
N LYS A 79 15.36 -0.49 -0.72
CA LYS A 79 15.24 -0.34 -2.18
C LYS A 79 15.60 -1.65 -2.89
N SER A 80 15.25 -2.77 -2.26
CA SER A 80 15.55 -4.10 -2.74
C SER A 80 14.48 -4.63 -3.68
N ASN A 81 14.89 -5.52 -4.57
CA ASN A 81 14.03 -6.34 -5.41
C ASN A 81 14.27 -7.83 -5.17
N ASN A 82 14.98 -8.20 -4.10
CA ASN A 82 15.24 -9.59 -3.74
C ASN A 82 14.43 -9.99 -2.50
N VAL A 83 13.65 -11.05 -2.61
CA VAL A 83 12.76 -11.53 -1.52
C VAL A 83 13.52 -12.06 -0.31
N HIS A 84 14.80 -12.40 -0.45
CA HIS A 84 15.65 -12.82 0.68
C HIS A 84 15.94 -11.67 1.67
N ASP A 85 15.73 -10.43 1.26
CA ASP A 85 15.85 -9.24 2.12
C ASP A 85 14.56 -8.93 2.89
N LEU A 86 13.48 -9.69 2.64
CA LEU A 86 12.17 -9.57 3.27
C LEU A 86 11.94 -10.72 4.24
N HIS A 87 11.35 -10.46 5.40
CA HIS A 87 11.09 -11.50 6.40
C HIS A 87 9.81 -12.33 6.14
N SER A 88 8.96 -11.91 5.20
CA SER A 88 7.74 -12.63 4.83
C SER A 88 7.86 -13.29 3.46
N HIS A 89 7.03 -14.30 3.21
CA HIS A 89 7.02 -15.10 1.96
C HIS A 89 5.96 -14.65 0.97
N ILE A 90 5.38 -13.45 1.16
CA ILE A 90 4.25 -13.00 0.34
C ILE A 90 4.61 -12.67 -1.11
N TRP A 91 5.91 -12.52 -1.40
CA TRP A 91 6.43 -12.23 -2.73
C TRP A 91 7.05 -13.42 -3.45
N ASP A 92 7.15 -14.60 -2.80
CA ASP A 92 7.83 -15.78 -3.35
C ASP A 92 7.23 -16.24 -4.69
N ALA A 93 5.92 -16.08 -4.87
CA ALA A 93 5.24 -16.47 -6.12
C ALA A 93 5.67 -15.64 -7.36
N TRP A 94 6.30 -14.49 -7.16
CA TRP A 94 6.78 -13.60 -8.22
C TRP A 94 8.31 -13.53 -8.30
N ALA A 95 9.01 -14.22 -7.41
CA ALA A 95 10.48 -14.28 -7.43
C ALA A 95 10.97 -15.32 -8.45
N ASP A 96 12.08 -15.00 -9.10
CA ASP A 96 12.84 -15.98 -9.90
C ASP A 96 13.69 -16.91 -8.99
N GLU A 97 14.48 -17.78 -9.62
CA GLU A 97 15.33 -18.74 -8.91
C GLU A 97 16.37 -18.09 -7.98
N ASP A 98 16.78 -16.84 -8.29
CA ASP A 98 17.74 -16.07 -7.50
C ASP A 98 17.04 -15.20 -6.42
N GLY A 99 15.72 -15.29 -6.31
CA GLY A 99 14.91 -14.52 -5.38
C GLY A 99 14.59 -13.10 -5.85
N SER A 100 14.87 -12.75 -7.11
CA SER A 100 14.60 -11.42 -7.66
C SER A 100 13.17 -11.30 -8.19
N ILE A 101 12.55 -10.15 -7.99
CA ILE A 101 11.29 -9.76 -8.66
C ILE A 101 11.55 -8.88 -9.90
N GLY A 102 12.76 -8.85 -10.40
CA GLY A 102 13.18 -8.04 -11.54
C GLY A 102 13.32 -6.55 -11.20
N LYS A 103 13.22 -5.68 -12.18
CA LYS A 103 13.36 -4.22 -12.03
C LYS A 103 12.11 -3.56 -11.43
N ALA A 104 11.41 -4.23 -10.50
CA ALA A 104 10.17 -3.77 -9.93
C ALA A 104 10.36 -3.09 -8.55
N TYR A 105 9.37 -2.32 -8.13
CA TYR A 105 9.22 -1.71 -6.80
C TYR A 105 10.48 -1.05 -6.25
N GLY A 106 11.16 -1.64 -5.26
CA GLY A 106 12.33 -1.06 -4.60
C GLY A 106 13.47 -0.74 -5.57
N TYR A 107 13.67 -1.59 -6.60
CA TYR A 107 14.65 -1.31 -7.64
C TYR A 107 14.44 0.07 -8.28
N GLN A 108 13.21 0.38 -8.69
CA GLN A 108 12.91 1.66 -9.34
C GLN A 108 13.07 2.86 -8.41
N LEU A 109 12.76 2.71 -7.12
CA LEU A 109 13.00 3.75 -6.13
C LEU A 109 14.50 4.03 -5.94
N GLY A 110 15.35 2.99 -6.05
CA GLY A 110 16.78 3.08 -5.83
C GLY A 110 17.59 3.58 -7.03
N VAL A 111 16.99 3.67 -8.23
CA VAL A 111 17.70 4.20 -9.42
C VAL A 111 18.09 5.65 -9.18
N LYS A 112 19.38 5.94 -9.36
CA LYS A 112 19.90 7.31 -9.19
C LYS A 112 19.62 8.17 -10.42
N HIS A 113 19.02 9.33 -10.20
CA HIS A 113 18.73 10.34 -11.21
C HIS A 113 19.55 11.61 -11.00
N LYS A 114 19.85 12.31 -12.08
CA LYS A 114 20.58 13.58 -12.03
C LYS A 114 19.61 14.75 -11.82
N TYR A 115 19.74 15.41 -10.67
CA TYR A 115 19.05 16.65 -10.34
C TYR A 115 20.04 17.83 -10.37
N LYS A 116 19.56 19.05 -10.21
CA LYS A 116 20.42 20.24 -10.09
C LYS A 116 21.33 20.17 -8.86
N GLU A 117 20.80 19.57 -7.79
CA GLU A 117 21.45 19.44 -6.49
C GLU A 117 22.41 18.24 -6.39
N GLY A 118 22.42 17.38 -7.41
CA GLY A 118 23.29 16.20 -7.45
C GLY A 118 22.57 14.91 -7.87
N MET A 119 23.24 13.79 -7.64
CA MET A 119 22.68 12.45 -7.91
C MET A 119 21.90 11.96 -6.70
N MET A 120 20.62 11.71 -6.86
CA MET A 120 19.73 11.17 -5.83
C MET A 120 18.83 10.10 -6.44
N ASP A 121 18.41 9.13 -5.63
CA ASP A 121 17.26 8.30 -5.97
C ASP A 121 15.94 9.01 -5.62
N GLN A 122 14.82 8.37 -5.92
CA GLN A 122 13.51 8.98 -5.74
C GLN A 122 13.17 9.22 -4.27
N VAL A 123 13.60 8.35 -3.35
CA VAL A 123 13.33 8.48 -1.90
C VAL A 123 14.16 9.62 -1.32
N ASP A 124 15.47 9.65 -1.63
CA ASP A 124 16.35 10.75 -1.23
C ASP A 124 15.85 12.10 -1.75
N ARG A 125 15.33 12.12 -2.99
CA ARG A 125 14.77 13.33 -3.60
C ARG A 125 13.53 13.81 -2.84
N VAL A 126 12.61 12.93 -2.49
CA VAL A 126 11.41 13.27 -1.69
C VAL A 126 11.82 13.86 -0.34
N ILE A 127 12.74 13.20 0.38
CA ILE A 127 13.22 13.69 1.68
C ILE A 127 13.90 15.06 1.54
N TYR A 128 14.74 15.22 0.51
CA TYR A 128 15.41 16.50 0.22
C TYR A 128 14.39 17.62 -0.02
N ASP A 129 13.38 17.39 -0.88
CA ASP A 129 12.39 18.39 -1.21
C ASP A 129 11.50 18.73 -0.01
N LEU A 130 11.07 17.75 0.80
CA LEU A 130 10.30 18.00 2.02
C LEU A 130 11.06 18.83 3.05
N LYS A 131 12.40 18.66 3.15
CA LYS A 131 13.24 19.44 4.06
C LYS A 131 13.58 20.84 3.54
N ASN A 132 13.75 21.00 2.22
CA ASN A 132 14.30 22.24 1.64
C ASN A 132 13.28 23.07 0.85
N ASN A 133 12.23 22.44 0.32
CA ASN A 133 11.20 23.09 -0.47
C ASN A 133 9.82 22.41 -0.28
N PRO A 134 9.30 22.33 0.95
CA PRO A 134 8.14 21.51 1.31
C PRO A 134 6.84 21.90 0.60
N TYR A 135 6.70 23.15 0.14
CA TYR A 135 5.51 23.62 -0.58
C TYR A 135 5.62 23.44 -2.09
N SER A 136 6.59 22.69 -2.58
CA SER A 136 6.72 22.34 -3.99
C SER A 136 5.58 21.42 -4.44
N HIS A 137 5.06 21.66 -5.64
CA HIS A 137 4.06 20.80 -6.29
C HIS A 137 4.69 19.62 -7.04
N ARG A 138 5.98 19.32 -6.81
CA ARG A 138 6.77 18.35 -7.59
C ARG A 138 7.31 17.20 -6.75
N ILE A 139 6.83 17.05 -5.51
CA ILE A 139 7.32 16.03 -4.57
C ILE A 139 6.56 14.74 -4.83
N MET A 140 7.16 13.83 -5.58
CA MET A 140 6.52 12.58 -5.94
C MET A 140 7.53 11.50 -6.31
N THR A 141 7.06 10.25 -6.25
CA THR A 141 7.73 9.08 -6.83
C THR A 141 6.88 8.44 -7.92
N ASN A 142 7.53 7.78 -8.86
CA ASN A 142 6.86 6.97 -9.88
C ASN A 142 7.74 5.76 -10.21
N ILE A 143 7.19 4.57 -10.03
CA ILE A 143 7.91 3.31 -10.25
C ILE A 143 7.36 2.49 -11.42
N TYR A 144 6.37 3.02 -12.16
CA TYR A 144 5.88 2.40 -13.39
C TYR A 144 6.68 2.92 -14.59
N VAL A 145 7.83 2.30 -14.83
CA VAL A 145 8.80 2.72 -15.86
C VAL A 145 8.64 1.83 -17.09
N HIS A 146 8.05 2.37 -18.16
CA HIS A 146 7.67 1.61 -19.35
C HIS A 146 8.83 0.87 -20.02
N GLN A 147 10.02 1.46 -20.03
CA GLN A 147 11.20 0.84 -20.64
C GLN A 147 11.69 -0.42 -19.92
N ASP A 148 11.35 -0.57 -18.63
CA ASP A 148 11.77 -1.68 -17.79
C ASP A 148 10.66 -2.72 -17.54
N LEU A 149 9.44 -2.52 -18.06
CA LEU A 149 8.30 -3.41 -17.77
C LEU A 149 8.56 -4.87 -18.16
N SER A 150 9.29 -5.11 -19.24
CA SER A 150 9.62 -6.48 -19.67
C SER A 150 10.60 -7.20 -18.73
N GLU A 151 11.26 -6.47 -17.85
CA GLU A 151 12.19 -6.97 -16.85
C GLU A 151 11.58 -6.97 -15.43
N MET A 152 10.26 -6.77 -15.30
CA MET A 152 9.51 -6.82 -14.05
C MET A 152 8.68 -8.11 -14.00
N ASN A 153 8.87 -8.92 -12.96
CA ASN A 153 8.07 -10.13 -12.75
C ASN A 153 6.63 -9.79 -12.34
N LEU A 154 6.43 -8.65 -11.69
CA LEU A 154 5.11 -8.07 -11.40
C LEU A 154 5.12 -6.56 -11.65
N TYR A 155 4.23 -6.09 -12.51
CA TYR A 155 4.07 -4.65 -12.75
C TYR A 155 3.51 -3.95 -11.50
N PRO A 156 4.10 -2.83 -11.05
CA PRO A 156 3.66 -2.15 -9.84
C PRO A 156 2.18 -1.80 -9.86
N CYS A 157 1.45 -2.27 -8.84
CA CYS A 157 0.04 -1.90 -8.61
C CYS A 157 -0.04 -0.51 -7.97
N ALA A 158 0.64 -0.33 -6.83
CA ALA A 158 0.90 0.95 -6.19
C ALA A 158 2.10 1.61 -6.89
N TYR A 159 1.85 2.49 -7.84
CA TYR A 159 2.89 2.91 -8.78
C TYR A 159 3.41 4.33 -8.58
N SER A 160 2.70 5.18 -7.86
CA SER A 160 3.08 6.57 -7.65
C SER A 160 2.57 7.08 -6.31
N VAL A 161 3.41 7.87 -5.63
CA VAL A 161 3.03 8.62 -4.44
C VAL A 161 3.35 10.09 -4.67
N THR A 162 2.37 10.97 -4.46
CA THR A 162 2.57 12.42 -4.48
C THR A 162 2.43 12.95 -3.06
N PHE A 163 3.42 13.71 -2.60
CA PHE A 163 3.40 14.36 -1.28
C PHE A 163 3.04 15.84 -1.42
N ASN A 164 2.34 16.35 -0.41
CA ASN A 164 1.97 17.76 -0.33
C ASN A 164 1.94 18.21 1.14
N VAL A 165 2.48 19.39 1.41
CA VAL A 165 2.41 20.00 2.74
C VAL A 165 1.34 21.09 2.75
N THR A 166 0.41 20.98 3.70
CA THR A 166 -0.63 21.99 3.95
C THR A 166 -0.55 22.43 5.41
N GLY A 167 -0.17 23.70 5.62
CA GLY A 167 0.18 24.18 6.96
C GLY A 167 1.41 23.41 7.50
N ASN A 168 1.25 22.69 8.61
CA ASN A 168 2.27 21.82 9.17
C ASN A 168 2.00 20.31 8.93
N LYS A 169 1.03 19.98 8.08
CA LYS A 169 0.62 18.60 7.84
C LYS A 169 1.15 18.07 6.50
N LEU A 170 1.76 16.89 6.57
CA LEU A 170 2.18 16.14 5.38
C LEU A 170 1.05 15.23 4.91
N ASN A 171 0.58 15.46 3.70
CA ASN A 171 -0.41 14.65 3.01
C ASN A 171 0.24 13.80 1.91
N ALA A 172 -0.39 12.68 1.57
CA ALA A 172 0.03 11.87 0.45
C ALA A 172 -1.15 11.40 -0.40
N ILE A 173 -0.94 11.31 -1.72
CA ILE A 173 -1.82 10.59 -2.63
C ILE A 173 -1.10 9.33 -3.08
N LEU A 174 -1.66 8.18 -2.78
CA LEU A 174 -1.25 6.89 -3.33
C LEU A 174 -2.08 6.60 -4.58
N ASN A 175 -1.42 6.45 -5.73
CA ASN A 175 -2.07 6.03 -6.96
C ASN A 175 -1.85 4.53 -7.20
N GLN A 176 -2.95 3.80 -7.33
CA GLN A 176 -2.95 2.38 -7.72
C GLN A 176 -3.70 2.17 -9.02
N ARG A 177 -3.09 1.43 -9.95
CA ARG A 177 -3.74 1.05 -11.21
C ARG A 177 -4.70 -0.13 -11.04
N SER A 178 -4.49 -0.94 -10.01
CA SER A 178 -5.21 -2.19 -9.77
C SER A 178 -5.15 -2.55 -8.30
N GLN A 179 -6.27 -2.99 -7.74
CA GLN A 179 -6.40 -3.34 -6.32
C GLN A 179 -7.30 -4.54 -6.12
N ASP A 180 -6.71 -5.68 -5.72
CA ASP A 180 -7.47 -6.75 -5.08
C ASP A 180 -7.92 -6.27 -3.69
N VAL A 181 -9.21 -6.00 -3.59
CA VAL A 181 -9.77 -5.35 -2.39
C VAL A 181 -9.69 -6.26 -1.17
N LEU A 182 -9.93 -7.57 -1.35
CA LEU A 182 -9.84 -8.50 -0.24
C LEU A 182 -8.38 -8.75 0.19
N ALA A 183 -7.51 -9.09 -0.75
CA ALA A 183 -6.17 -9.56 -0.41
C ALA A 183 -5.23 -8.40 -0.04
N ALA A 184 -5.24 -7.29 -0.78
CA ALA A 184 -4.19 -6.28 -0.73
C ALA A 184 -4.60 -4.89 -0.20
N ASN A 185 -5.88 -4.49 -0.26
CA ASN A 185 -6.26 -3.12 0.07
C ASN A 185 -5.80 -2.68 1.46
N ASN A 186 -6.11 -3.47 2.49
CA ASN A 186 -5.80 -3.13 3.88
C ASN A 186 -4.30 -3.13 4.16
N TRP A 187 -3.57 -3.97 3.46
CA TRP A 187 -2.11 -4.04 3.52
C TRP A 187 -1.48 -2.75 2.97
N ASN A 188 -1.86 -2.34 1.76
CA ASN A 188 -1.33 -1.13 1.14
C ASN A 188 -1.71 0.14 1.91
N VAL A 189 -2.95 0.25 2.42
CA VAL A 189 -3.37 1.40 3.22
C VAL A 189 -2.50 1.56 4.47
N VAL A 190 -2.24 0.47 5.20
CA VAL A 190 -1.37 0.47 6.38
C VAL A 190 0.07 0.84 6.02
N GLN A 191 0.62 0.28 4.93
CA GLN A 191 1.96 0.60 4.47
C GLN A 191 2.13 2.10 4.19
N TYR A 192 1.26 2.67 3.39
CA TYR A 192 1.41 4.06 2.98
C TYR A 192 1.00 5.06 4.07
N ALA A 193 0.14 4.66 5.02
CA ALA A 193 -0.05 5.43 6.24
C ALA A 193 1.23 5.47 7.09
N ALA A 194 1.89 4.32 7.29
CA ALA A 194 3.18 4.25 7.97
C ALA A 194 4.25 5.10 7.26
N LEU A 195 4.29 5.08 5.93
CA LEU A 195 5.19 5.93 5.15
C LEU A 195 4.99 7.42 5.44
N VAL A 196 3.73 7.87 5.49
CA VAL A 196 3.42 9.28 5.82
C VAL A 196 3.88 9.62 7.23
N TYR A 197 3.65 8.73 8.21
CA TYR A 197 4.13 8.94 9.58
C TYR A 197 5.65 9.08 9.65
N MET A 198 6.40 8.18 9.00
CA MET A 198 7.86 8.21 8.96
C MET A 198 8.38 9.48 8.29
N MET A 199 7.86 9.79 7.09
CA MET A 199 8.26 10.98 6.34
C MET A 199 7.94 12.28 7.10
N ALA A 200 6.77 12.37 7.72
CA ALA A 200 6.39 13.53 8.52
C ALA A 200 7.37 13.72 9.69
N GLN A 201 7.68 12.66 10.44
CA GLN A 201 8.60 12.74 11.59
C GLN A 201 9.98 13.23 11.18
N VAL A 202 10.61 12.65 10.15
CA VAL A 202 11.99 12.99 9.76
C VAL A 202 12.10 14.32 9.03
N THR A 203 10.99 14.91 8.60
CA THR A 203 10.96 16.21 7.92
C THR A 203 10.33 17.31 8.76
N GLY A 204 9.90 16.99 9.99
CA GLY A 204 9.39 17.97 10.97
C GLY A 204 7.95 18.39 10.76
N PHE A 205 7.14 17.58 10.07
CA PHE A 205 5.71 17.76 9.87
C PHE A 205 4.88 16.83 10.77
N GLU A 206 3.58 17.10 10.83
CA GLU A 206 2.60 16.18 11.40
C GLU A 206 1.96 15.34 10.29
N PRO A 207 1.57 14.07 10.55
CA PRO A 207 0.77 13.30 9.61
C PRO A 207 -0.55 14.01 9.29
N GLY A 208 -0.86 14.13 8.00
CA GLY A 208 -2.07 14.76 7.50
C GLY A 208 -3.07 13.75 6.95
N GLU A 209 -3.27 13.74 5.65
CA GLU A 209 -4.23 12.86 4.98
C GLU A 209 -3.52 11.90 4.03
N LEU A 210 -3.93 10.63 4.03
CA LEU A 210 -3.64 9.69 2.96
C LEU A 210 -4.87 9.58 2.05
N VAL A 211 -4.71 9.95 0.78
CA VAL A 211 -5.72 9.76 -0.26
C VAL A 211 -5.32 8.57 -1.12
N HIS A 212 -6.13 7.53 -1.12
CA HIS A 212 -5.89 6.32 -1.90
C HIS A 212 -6.77 6.36 -3.15
N VAL A 213 -6.16 6.52 -4.30
CA VAL A 213 -6.80 6.58 -5.62
C VAL A 213 -6.57 5.26 -6.34
N ILE A 214 -7.67 4.58 -6.67
CA ILE A 214 -7.64 3.24 -7.27
C ILE A 214 -8.35 3.29 -8.62
N ALA A 215 -7.63 3.03 -9.71
CA ALA A 215 -8.22 3.01 -11.04
C ALA A 215 -9.15 1.80 -11.23
N ASP A 216 -8.70 0.60 -10.83
CA ASP A 216 -9.47 -0.64 -10.91
C ASP A 216 -9.52 -1.30 -9.53
N ALA A 217 -10.60 -1.04 -8.78
CA ALA A 217 -10.87 -1.68 -7.50
C ALA A 217 -11.78 -2.89 -7.75
N HIS A 218 -11.30 -4.11 -7.43
CA HIS A 218 -12.01 -5.32 -7.78
C HIS A 218 -12.05 -6.36 -6.66
N ILE A 219 -13.10 -7.19 -6.73
CA ILE A 219 -13.29 -8.37 -5.90
C ILE A 219 -13.40 -9.56 -6.86
N TYR A 220 -12.54 -10.56 -6.68
CA TYR A 220 -12.60 -11.79 -7.47
C TYR A 220 -13.85 -12.60 -7.15
N ASP A 221 -14.35 -13.36 -8.13
CA ASP A 221 -15.58 -14.15 -8.03
C ASP A 221 -15.58 -15.10 -6.81
N ARG A 222 -14.47 -15.79 -6.53
CA ARG A 222 -14.33 -16.66 -5.35
C ARG A 222 -14.15 -15.89 -4.04
N HIS A 223 -13.87 -14.59 -4.11
CA HIS A 223 -13.76 -13.74 -2.93
C HIS A 223 -15.11 -13.15 -2.48
N ILE A 224 -16.12 -13.11 -3.35
CA ILE A 224 -17.40 -12.45 -3.06
C ILE A 224 -18.03 -12.97 -1.76
N PRO A 225 -18.23 -14.28 -1.56
CA PRO A 225 -18.82 -14.78 -0.31
C PRO A 225 -17.99 -14.46 0.94
N ILE A 226 -16.67 -14.41 0.77
CA ILE A 226 -15.74 -14.07 1.86
C ILE A 226 -15.87 -12.59 2.23
N VAL A 227 -15.99 -11.71 1.22
CA VAL A 227 -16.16 -10.26 1.43
C VAL A 227 -17.52 -9.98 2.06
N GLU A 228 -18.60 -10.61 1.59
CA GLU A 228 -19.95 -10.45 2.16
C GLU A 228 -19.99 -10.82 3.64
N GLU A 229 -19.36 -11.94 4.02
CA GLU A 229 -19.20 -12.34 5.41
C GLU A 229 -18.37 -11.33 6.18
N LEU A 230 -17.21 -10.91 5.64
CA LEU A 230 -16.28 -9.99 6.29
C LEU A 230 -16.94 -8.65 6.61
N ILE A 231 -17.65 -8.05 5.65
CA ILE A 231 -18.28 -6.73 5.84
C ILE A 231 -19.53 -6.78 6.74
N SER A 232 -20.01 -7.96 7.08
CA SER A 232 -21.11 -8.16 8.04
C SER A 232 -20.66 -8.21 9.50
N ARG A 233 -19.34 -8.29 9.75
CA ARG A 233 -18.77 -8.43 11.08
C ARG A 233 -18.87 -7.15 11.92
N PRO A 234 -18.89 -7.27 13.25
CA PRO A 234 -18.75 -6.12 14.12
C PRO A 234 -17.38 -5.45 13.94
N THR A 235 -17.37 -4.13 14.09
CA THR A 235 -16.17 -3.29 14.02
C THR A 235 -15.75 -2.84 15.41
N TYR A 236 -14.46 -2.51 15.57
CA TYR A 236 -13.87 -2.04 16.82
C TYR A 236 -13.23 -0.66 16.60
N PRO A 237 -12.77 0.03 17.67
CA PRO A 237 -11.96 1.24 17.53
C PRO A 237 -10.66 0.97 16.75
N ALA A 238 -10.18 1.98 16.02
CA ALA A 238 -8.89 1.91 15.35
C ALA A 238 -7.75 1.72 16.37
N PRO A 239 -6.67 1.02 16.00
CA PRO A 239 -5.49 0.94 16.86
C PRO A 239 -4.82 2.29 17.02
N LYS A 240 -4.13 2.47 18.13
CA LYS A 240 -3.16 3.56 18.30
C LYS A 240 -1.81 3.10 17.75
N VAL A 241 -1.25 3.88 16.87
CA VAL A 241 0.09 3.63 16.31
C VAL A 241 0.95 4.85 16.54
N THR A 242 2.09 4.66 17.20
CA THR A 242 3.07 5.70 17.46
C THR A 242 4.45 5.26 17.01
N LEU A 243 5.27 6.23 16.60
CA LEU A 243 6.67 6.00 16.24
C LEU A 243 7.59 6.32 17.41
N ASN A 244 8.74 5.65 17.45
CA ASN A 244 9.84 6.00 18.31
C ASN A 244 10.30 7.44 17.98
N PRO A 245 10.14 8.41 18.90
CA PRO A 245 10.44 9.82 18.63
C PRO A 245 11.95 10.10 18.49
N ASP A 246 12.81 9.17 18.88
CA ASP A 246 14.25 9.33 18.81
C ASP A 246 14.82 9.07 17.41
N VAL A 247 14.08 8.40 16.53
CA VAL A 247 14.49 8.19 15.15
C VAL A 247 14.38 9.50 14.35
N LYS A 248 15.49 9.96 13.79
CA LYS A 248 15.62 11.24 13.07
C LYS A 248 15.98 11.07 11.58
N ASP A 249 16.42 9.90 11.17
CA ASP A 249 16.70 9.58 9.80
C ASP A 249 15.71 8.52 9.28
N PHE A 250 15.25 8.70 8.04
CA PHE A 250 14.31 7.77 7.40
C PHE A 250 14.88 6.35 7.31
N TYR A 251 16.18 6.24 7.12
CA TYR A 251 16.87 4.96 6.97
C TYR A 251 17.19 4.24 8.27
N ASP A 252 16.99 4.89 9.42
CA ASP A 252 17.20 4.31 10.75
C ASP A 252 15.95 3.61 11.29
N PHE A 253 14.76 3.81 10.70
CA PHE A 253 13.55 3.14 11.13
C PHE A 253 13.64 1.63 10.96
N THR A 254 13.16 0.94 11.97
CA THR A 254 12.92 -0.51 11.98
C THR A 254 11.46 -0.80 12.28
N VAL A 255 11.04 -2.04 12.13
CA VAL A 255 9.68 -2.49 12.49
C VAL A 255 9.39 -2.28 13.98
N ASP A 256 10.42 -2.33 14.83
CA ASP A 256 10.27 -2.20 16.29
C ASP A 256 10.10 -0.75 16.76
N ASP A 257 10.35 0.23 15.90
CA ASP A 257 10.07 1.64 16.17
C ASP A 257 8.58 1.98 16.07
N PHE A 258 7.74 1.03 15.69
CA PHE A 258 6.29 1.16 15.63
C PHE A 258 5.64 0.47 16.82
N THR A 259 5.07 1.25 17.73
CA THR A 259 4.25 0.76 18.83
C THR A 259 2.78 0.73 18.40
N ILE A 260 2.14 -0.45 18.54
CA ILE A 260 0.75 -0.69 18.18
C ILE A 260 -0.01 -1.09 19.42
N GLU A 261 -0.98 -0.28 19.83
CA GLU A 261 -1.80 -0.49 21.03
C GLU A 261 -3.28 -0.59 20.67
N ASP A 262 -4.04 -1.26 21.52
CA ASP A 262 -5.49 -1.38 21.45
C ASP A 262 -6.03 -1.95 20.13
N TYR A 263 -5.27 -2.81 19.43
CA TYR A 263 -5.70 -3.39 18.16
C TYR A 263 -6.55 -4.63 18.37
N GLN A 264 -7.84 -4.42 18.59
CA GLN A 264 -8.87 -5.48 18.64
C GLN A 264 -9.43 -5.73 17.23
N THR A 265 -9.58 -7.00 16.84
CA THR A 265 -10.08 -7.36 15.51
C THR A 265 -11.02 -8.57 15.56
N GLY A 266 -11.84 -8.71 14.53
CA GLY A 266 -12.53 -9.96 14.23
C GLY A 266 -11.55 -11.11 13.90
N PRO A 267 -12.05 -12.35 13.79
CA PRO A 267 -11.22 -13.51 13.49
C PRO A 267 -10.55 -13.41 12.12
N GLN A 268 -9.35 -13.98 12.01
CA GLN A 268 -8.62 -14.01 10.73
C GLN A 268 -9.28 -14.98 9.74
N ILE A 269 -9.28 -14.60 8.48
CA ILE A 269 -9.70 -15.47 7.37
C ILE A 269 -8.47 -16.23 6.87
N LYS A 270 -8.57 -17.54 6.83
CA LYS A 270 -7.52 -18.43 6.35
C LYS A 270 -7.84 -18.93 4.94
N ASN A 271 -6.80 -19.35 4.20
CA ASN A 271 -6.95 -19.99 2.89
C ASN A 271 -7.74 -19.14 1.88
N ILE A 272 -7.47 -17.84 1.83
CA ILE A 272 -8.02 -16.98 0.78
C ILE A 272 -7.43 -17.45 -0.55
N PRO A 273 -8.24 -17.83 -1.55
CA PRO A 273 -7.73 -18.24 -2.86
C PRO A 273 -6.95 -17.09 -3.53
N ILE A 274 -5.88 -17.41 -4.24
CA ILE A 274 -5.07 -16.42 -4.96
C ILE A 274 -5.24 -16.66 -6.45
N ALA A 275 -5.49 -15.60 -7.20
CA ALA A 275 -5.51 -15.60 -8.66
C ALA A 275 -4.18 -15.05 -9.21
N VAL A 276 -3.56 -15.71 -10.18
CA VAL A 276 -2.28 -15.35 -10.81
C VAL A 276 -2.37 -15.21 -12.33
#